data_dcba4816999076ed4c3aaa25a732f8ff
#
_entry.id   dcba4816999076ed4c3aaa25a732f8ff
#
_cell.length_a   1.000
_cell.length_b   1.000
_cell.length_c   1.000
_cell.angle_alpha   90.00
_cell.angle_beta   90.00
_cell.angle_gamma   90.00
#
_symmetry.space_group_name_H-M   'P 1'
#
loop_
_entity.id
_entity.type
_entity.pdbx_description
1 polymer ?
#
loop_
_entity_poly.entity_id
_entity_poly.type
_entity_poly.pdbx_seq_one_letter_code
_entity_poly.pdbx_strand_id
1 'polypeptide(L)'
;SLVAIDLACKDLRNGEVAMALAGGVFLQATPKLYTSANRAGMLSASGHCHAFDAAADGFVPGEGAGVLLLKRLADAEADGDHIYGVIRASGVNQDGTTNGITAPSARSQEALLRRIYDRFGIDAAQIRMVEAHGTGTRLGDPIEFGALSKAFRADGGRRQYCALGSVKTNIGHSQYAAGVAGVLKVVLALQHRQIPPSL
;
A
#
# COMPACT_ATOMS: atom_id res chain seq x y z
N SER A 1 8.77 3.85 -0.70
CA SER A 1 8.79 3.75 0.78
C SER A 1 8.49 2.36 1.32
N LEU A 2 7.57 1.56 0.74
CA LEU A 2 7.31 0.19 1.25
C LEU A 2 8.52 -0.74 1.14
N VAL A 3 9.34 -0.62 0.11
CA VAL A 3 10.60 -1.37 -0.02
C VAL A 3 11.57 -1.01 1.11
N ALA A 4 11.69 0.27 1.46
CA ALA A 4 12.52 0.72 2.59
C ALA A 4 12.01 0.15 3.93
N ILE A 5 10.70 0.12 4.12
CA ILE A 5 10.07 -0.50 5.31
C ILE A 5 10.34 -2.01 5.34
N ASP A 6 10.23 -2.72 4.21
CA ASP A 6 10.53 -4.16 4.13
C ASP A 6 11.99 -4.46 4.47
N LEU A 7 12.94 -3.68 3.95
CA LEU A 7 14.36 -3.81 4.28
C LEU A 7 14.61 -3.58 5.77
N ALA A 8 14.09 -2.49 6.33
CA ALA A 8 14.20 -2.20 7.75
C ALA A 8 13.62 -3.33 8.64
N CYS A 9 12.48 -3.89 8.24
CA CYS A 9 11.89 -5.04 8.95
C CYS A 9 12.79 -6.30 8.88
N LYS A 10 13.49 -6.52 7.77
CA LYS A 10 14.43 -7.64 7.63
C LYS A 10 15.67 -7.44 8.52
N ASP A 11 16.26 -6.26 8.51
CA ASP A 11 17.44 -5.95 9.30
C ASP A 11 17.15 -6.04 10.82
N LEU A 12 15.98 -5.55 11.24
CA LEU A 12 15.51 -5.71 12.63
C LEU A 12 15.31 -7.17 13.02
N ARG A 13 14.68 -7.99 12.15
CA ARG A 13 14.47 -9.42 12.43
C ARG A 13 15.76 -10.22 12.48
N ASN A 14 16.74 -9.86 11.65
CA ASN A 14 18.06 -10.48 11.60
C ASN A 14 18.98 -10.02 12.74
N GLY A 15 18.59 -9.01 13.51
CA GLY A 15 19.40 -8.46 14.59
C GLY A 15 20.53 -7.52 14.13
N GLU A 16 20.54 -7.12 12.85
CA GLU A 16 21.56 -6.23 12.29
C GLU A 16 21.48 -4.82 12.89
N VAL A 17 20.27 -4.38 13.26
CA VAL A 17 20.03 -3.09 13.90
C VAL A 17 19.04 -3.23 15.05
N ALA A 18 19.12 -2.34 16.04
CA ALA A 18 18.20 -2.28 17.17
C ALA A 18 16.93 -1.46 16.84
N MET A 19 17.09 -0.40 16.04
CA MET A 19 16.02 0.48 15.57
C MET A 19 16.29 0.88 14.13
N ALA A 20 15.24 1.24 13.39
CA ALA A 20 15.35 1.72 12.03
C ALA A 20 14.36 2.85 11.75
N LEU A 21 14.81 3.87 11.01
CA LEU A 21 13.94 4.87 10.41
C LEU A 21 13.69 4.49 8.95
N ALA A 22 12.44 4.35 8.57
CA ALA A 22 12.06 4.01 7.20
C ALA A 22 10.90 4.91 6.72
N GLY A 23 11.00 5.42 5.51
CA GLY A 23 9.97 6.31 5.00
C GLY A 23 10.14 6.65 3.53
N GLY A 24 9.54 7.75 3.13
CA GLY A 24 9.64 8.28 1.78
C GLY A 24 9.20 9.73 1.71
N VAL A 25 9.72 10.42 0.71
CA VAL A 25 9.40 11.80 0.41
C VAL A 25 9.18 11.96 -1.08
N PHE A 26 8.23 12.79 -1.42
CA PHE A 26 8.00 13.20 -2.80
C PHE A 26 7.56 14.67 -2.86
N LEU A 27 8.31 15.50 -3.58
CA LEU A 27 8.03 16.90 -3.84
C LEU A 27 8.14 17.17 -5.35
N GLN A 28 7.24 17.97 -5.87
CA GLN A 28 7.16 18.32 -7.28
C GLN A 28 7.66 19.75 -7.51
N ALA A 29 8.99 19.91 -7.49
CA ALA A 29 9.62 21.21 -7.70
C ALA A 29 9.49 21.75 -9.15
N THR A 30 9.02 20.92 -10.08
CA THR A 30 8.86 21.28 -11.50
C THR A 30 7.60 20.65 -12.11
N PRO A 31 7.04 21.20 -13.20
CA PRO A 31 5.85 20.65 -13.87
C PRO A 31 6.13 19.36 -14.67
N LYS A 32 7.36 18.82 -14.62
CA LYS A 32 7.80 17.70 -15.46
C LYS A 32 6.92 16.46 -15.29
N LEU A 33 6.55 16.11 -14.05
CA LEU A 33 5.68 14.96 -13.80
C LEU A 33 4.30 15.16 -14.42
N TYR A 34 3.68 16.32 -14.22
CA TYR A 34 2.39 16.62 -14.81
C TYR A 34 2.43 16.52 -16.34
N THR A 35 3.45 17.10 -16.97
CA THR A 35 3.60 17.04 -18.42
C THR A 35 3.79 15.62 -18.93
N SER A 36 4.63 14.81 -18.29
CA SER A 36 4.89 13.43 -18.72
C SER A 36 3.70 12.51 -18.44
N ALA A 37 3.07 12.62 -17.29
CA ALA A 37 1.91 11.79 -16.94
C ALA A 37 0.68 12.16 -17.78
N ASN A 38 0.50 13.46 -18.10
CA ASN A 38 -0.56 13.88 -19.00
C ASN A 38 -0.37 13.35 -20.44
N ARG A 39 0.86 13.41 -20.95
CA ARG A 39 1.18 12.82 -22.28
C ARG A 39 0.97 11.31 -22.31
N ALA A 40 1.15 10.64 -21.21
CA ALA A 40 0.90 9.20 -21.06
C ALA A 40 -0.57 8.86 -20.79
N GLY A 41 -1.49 9.86 -20.73
CA GLY A 41 -2.90 9.64 -20.43
C GLY A 41 -3.17 9.07 -19.04
N MET A 42 -2.31 9.36 -18.05
CA MET A 42 -2.37 8.79 -16.71
C MET A 42 -3.06 9.68 -15.68
N LEU A 43 -3.24 10.98 -15.99
CA LEU A 43 -3.86 11.93 -15.07
C LEU A 43 -5.38 11.89 -15.18
N SER A 44 -6.05 12.04 -14.03
CA SER A 44 -7.49 12.23 -13.96
C SER A 44 -7.89 13.56 -14.58
N ALA A 45 -8.87 13.53 -15.47
CA ALA A 45 -9.46 14.74 -16.06
C ALA A 45 -10.46 15.39 -15.09
N SER A 46 -11.05 14.61 -14.18
CA SER A 46 -11.99 15.10 -13.16
C SER A 46 -11.28 15.78 -11.97
N GLY A 47 -9.97 15.59 -11.83
CA GLY A 47 -9.21 16.10 -10.68
C GLY A 47 -9.42 15.29 -9.40
N HIS A 48 -10.03 14.10 -9.50
CA HIS A 48 -10.27 13.18 -8.40
C HIS A 48 -9.64 11.82 -8.67
N CYS A 49 -9.14 11.18 -7.63
CA CYS A 49 -8.63 9.80 -7.71
C CYS A 49 -9.77 8.85 -7.33
N HIS A 50 -10.55 8.40 -8.31
CA HIS A 50 -11.70 7.51 -8.11
C HIS A 50 -11.24 6.04 -7.98
N ALA A 51 -10.61 5.69 -6.83
CA ALA A 51 -10.06 4.36 -6.63
C ALA A 51 -11.18 3.30 -6.56
N PHE A 52 -11.06 2.26 -7.39
CA PHE A 52 -12.00 1.14 -7.51
C PHE A 52 -13.42 1.54 -7.90
N ASP A 53 -13.60 2.69 -8.53
CA ASP A 53 -14.89 3.21 -8.99
C ASP A 53 -15.03 3.12 -10.52
N ALA A 54 -16.28 3.06 -10.99
CA ALA A 54 -16.58 3.08 -12.42
C ALA A 54 -16.17 4.41 -13.10
N ALA A 55 -16.09 5.50 -12.34
CA ALA A 55 -15.62 6.81 -12.78
C ALA A 55 -14.09 6.93 -12.85
N ALA A 56 -13.32 5.85 -12.54
CA ALA A 56 -11.88 5.87 -12.59
C ALA A 56 -11.36 6.33 -13.95
N ASP A 57 -10.63 7.46 -13.98
CA ASP A 57 -10.15 8.10 -15.20
C ASP A 57 -8.65 8.45 -15.17
N GLY A 58 -7.98 8.16 -14.06
CA GLY A 58 -6.55 8.43 -13.83
C GLY A 58 -6.26 8.81 -12.39
N PHE A 59 -5.01 9.11 -12.11
CA PHE A 59 -4.61 9.57 -10.77
C PHE A 59 -4.43 11.09 -10.71
N VAL A 60 -4.50 11.63 -9.50
CA VAL A 60 -4.14 13.01 -9.20
C VAL A 60 -2.76 13.01 -8.52
N PRO A 61 -1.76 13.76 -9.04
CA PRO A 61 -0.48 13.88 -8.35
C PRO A 61 -0.64 14.53 -6.98
N GLY A 62 0.05 13.98 -5.98
CA GLY A 62 0.12 14.54 -4.63
C GLY A 62 1.58 14.63 -4.17
N GLU A 63 1.82 15.39 -3.14
CA GLU A 63 3.13 15.52 -2.49
C GLU A 63 3.06 15.07 -1.04
N GLY A 64 4.19 14.75 -0.45
CA GLY A 64 4.25 14.41 0.96
C GLY A 64 5.56 13.81 1.40
N ALA A 65 5.72 13.71 2.71
CA ALA A 65 6.80 13.01 3.37
C ALA A 65 6.25 12.26 4.58
N GLY A 66 6.80 11.09 4.84
CA GLY A 66 6.47 10.31 6.02
C GLY A 66 7.63 9.42 6.43
N VAL A 67 7.79 9.24 7.73
CA VAL A 67 8.83 8.40 8.33
C VAL A 67 8.22 7.60 9.47
N LEU A 68 8.61 6.33 9.56
CA LEU A 68 8.28 5.43 10.65
C LEU A 68 9.54 5.11 11.45
N LEU A 69 9.44 5.14 12.77
CA LEU A 69 10.42 4.51 13.64
C LEU A 69 9.98 3.08 13.89
N LEU A 70 10.85 2.14 13.59
CA LEU A 70 10.61 0.69 13.70
C LEU A 70 11.57 0.08 14.73
N LYS A 71 11.04 -0.84 15.53
CA LYS A 71 11.79 -1.57 16.55
C LYS A 71 11.22 -2.99 16.68
N ARG A 72 12.00 -3.96 17.12
CA ARG A 72 11.44 -5.28 17.43
C ARG A 72 10.42 -5.17 18.55
N LEU A 73 9.32 -5.92 18.44
CA LEU A 73 8.22 -5.85 19.42
C LEU A 73 8.72 -6.10 20.86
N ALA A 74 9.52 -7.16 21.06
CA ALA A 74 10.02 -7.49 22.39
C ALA A 74 10.90 -6.37 23.00
N ASP A 75 11.71 -5.70 22.17
CA ASP A 75 12.54 -4.60 22.64
C ASP A 75 11.68 -3.35 22.95
N ALA A 76 10.68 -3.07 22.13
CA ALA A 76 9.75 -1.96 22.37
C ALA A 76 8.93 -2.16 23.65
N GLU A 77 8.47 -3.39 23.93
CA GLU A 77 7.78 -3.75 25.16
C GLU A 77 8.70 -3.63 26.37
N ALA A 78 9.94 -4.13 26.29
CA ALA A 78 10.92 -4.05 27.37
C ALA A 78 11.31 -2.61 27.74
N ASP A 79 11.38 -1.74 26.71
CA ASP A 79 11.73 -0.32 26.90
C ASP A 79 10.51 0.56 27.27
N GLY A 80 9.30 0.01 27.27
CA GLY A 80 8.08 0.72 27.58
C GLY A 80 7.65 1.72 26.49
N ASP A 81 8.04 1.47 25.24
CA ASP A 81 7.73 2.34 24.11
C ASP A 81 6.23 2.34 23.80
N HIS A 82 5.74 3.48 23.31
CA HIS A 82 4.38 3.54 22.79
C HIS A 82 4.29 2.83 21.42
N ILE A 83 3.53 1.74 21.33
CA ILE A 83 3.38 0.93 20.15
C ILE A 83 2.10 1.30 19.40
N TYR A 84 2.22 1.93 18.24
CA TYR A 84 1.10 2.33 17.39
C TYR A 84 0.50 1.15 16.60
N GLY A 85 1.30 0.15 16.30
CA GLY A 85 0.90 -1.04 15.56
C GLY A 85 2.08 -1.99 15.36
N VAL A 86 1.79 -3.21 14.95
CA VAL A 86 2.80 -4.26 14.74
C VAL A 86 2.79 -4.71 13.28
N ILE A 87 3.94 -4.59 12.61
CA ILE A 87 4.14 -5.15 11.26
C ILE A 87 4.40 -6.65 11.39
N ARG A 88 3.39 -7.46 11.17
CA ARG A 88 3.50 -8.91 11.26
C ARG A 88 4.31 -9.53 10.13
N ALA A 89 4.16 -8.98 8.92
CA ALA A 89 4.82 -9.48 7.72
C ALA A 89 5.09 -8.37 6.72
N SER A 90 6.09 -8.58 5.89
CA SER A 90 6.40 -7.73 4.75
C SER A 90 7.02 -8.54 3.62
N GLY A 91 6.93 -8.05 2.40
CA GLY A 91 7.56 -8.68 1.25
C GLY A 91 7.46 -7.85 -0.01
N VAL A 92 8.34 -8.13 -0.94
CA VAL A 92 8.43 -7.50 -2.25
C VAL A 92 8.60 -8.55 -3.34
N ASN A 93 8.14 -8.24 -4.53
CA ASN A 93 8.45 -9.00 -5.74
C ASN A 93 8.54 -8.06 -6.95
N GLN A 94 8.63 -8.63 -8.13
CA GLN A 94 8.63 -7.93 -9.41
C GLN A 94 7.50 -8.46 -10.28
N ASP A 95 6.95 -7.60 -11.14
CA ASP A 95 5.87 -7.97 -12.07
C ASP A 95 6.34 -8.96 -13.14
N GLY A 96 7.63 -8.94 -13.48
CA GLY A 96 8.18 -9.75 -14.56
C GLY A 96 7.75 -9.23 -15.94
N THR A 97 7.52 -10.12 -16.87
CA THR A 97 7.07 -9.75 -18.23
C THR A 97 5.60 -9.37 -18.23
N THR A 98 5.29 -8.18 -18.71
CA THR A 98 3.93 -7.64 -18.87
C THR A 98 3.74 -6.98 -20.23
N ASN A 99 2.50 -6.58 -20.55
CA ASN A 99 2.19 -5.87 -21.81
C ASN A 99 2.61 -4.38 -21.72
N GLY A 100 3.90 -4.14 -21.50
CA GLY A 100 4.48 -2.81 -21.37
C GLY A 100 4.81 -2.43 -19.93
N ILE A 101 5.66 -1.43 -19.77
CA ILE A 101 6.26 -1.03 -18.48
C ILE A 101 5.24 -0.49 -17.46
N THR A 102 4.09 -0.03 -17.93
CA THR A 102 3.03 0.53 -17.07
C THR A 102 1.92 -0.46 -16.74
N ALA A 103 1.92 -1.65 -17.36
CA ALA A 103 0.89 -2.65 -17.12
C ALA A 103 1.23 -3.51 -15.90
N PRO A 104 0.42 -3.51 -14.83
CA PRO A 104 0.68 -4.35 -13.66
C PRO A 104 0.36 -5.82 -13.93
N SER A 105 0.95 -6.72 -13.13
CA SER A 105 0.74 -8.16 -13.22
C SER A 105 -0.16 -8.68 -12.10
N ALA A 106 -1.41 -9.03 -12.41
CA ALA A 106 -2.32 -9.66 -11.45
C ALA A 106 -1.72 -10.94 -10.83
N ARG A 107 -1.02 -11.74 -11.65
CA ARG A 107 -0.36 -12.98 -11.20
C ARG A 107 0.73 -12.70 -10.17
N SER A 108 1.57 -11.70 -10.42
CA SER A 108 2.65 -11.34 -9.49
C SER A 108 2.11 -10.77 -8.19
N GLN A 109 1.06 -9.94 -8.25
CA GLN A 109 0.40 -9.41 -7.05
C GLN A 109 -0.25 -10.53 -6.22
N GLU A 110 -1.02 -11.43 -6.83
CA GLU A 110 -1.60 -12.59 -6.16
C GLU A 110 -0.52 -13.48 -5.54
N ALA A 111 0.54 -13.78 -6.29
CA ALA A 111 1.63 -14.63 -5.83
C ALA A 111 2.37 -14.01 -4.62
N LEU A 112 2.56 -12.69 -4.61
CA LEU A 112 3.16 -11.98 -3.47
C LEU A 112 2.28 -12.15 -2.22
N LEU A 113 0.99 -11.86 -2.31
CA LEU A 113 0.06 -11.95 -1.19
C LEU A 113 0.02 -13.37 -0.61
N ARG A 114 -0.20 -14.38 -1.45
CA ARG A 114 -0.23 -15.79 -1.02
C ARG A 114 1.07 -16.19 -0.34
N ARG A 115 2.22 -15.90 -0.97
CA ARG A 115 3.53 -16.22 -0.38
C ARG A 115 3.73 -15.61 1.01
N ILE A 116 3.29 -14.36 1.22
CA ILE A 116 3.41 -13.68 2.51
C ILE A 116 2.45 -14.28 3.52
N TYR A 117 1.20 -14.55 3.14
CA TYR A 117 0.23 -15.17 4.04
C TYR A 117 0.68 -16.56 4.48
N ASP A 118 1.10 -17.40 3.55
CA ASP A 118 1.59 -18.75 3.83
C ASP A 118 2.84 -18.73 4.70
N ARG A 119 3.83 -17.89 4.33
CA ARG A 119 5.11 -17.83 5.05
C ARG A 119 4.97 -17.37 6.49
N PHE A 120 4.05 -16.48 6.78
CA PHE A 120 3.89 -15.88 8.11
C PHE A 120 2.63 -16.35 8.85
N GLY A 121 1.93 -17.36 8.32
CA GLY A 121 0.73 -17.92 8.94
C GLY A 121 -0.39 -16.88 9.08
N ILE A 122 -0.60 -16.03 8.06
CA ILE A 122 -1.63 -15.00 8.09
C ILE A 122 -2.90 -15.56 7.45
N ASP A 123 -3.96 -15.63 8.24
CA ASP A 123 -5.28 -15.97 7.76
C ASP A 123 -5.94 -14.75 7.12
N ALA A 124 -6.15 -14.80 5.80
CA ALA A 124 -6.78 -13.71 5.05
C ALA A 124 -8.21 -13.41 5.53
N ALA A 125 -8.92 -14.39 6.12
CA ALA A 125 -10.25 -14.18 6.68
C ALA A 125 -10.30 -13.27 7.91
N GLN A 126 -9.15 -13.04 8.55
CA GLN A 126 -9.00 -12.12 9.69
C GLN A 126 -8.67 -10.69 9.27
N ILE A 127 -8.33 -10.45 8.02
CA ILE A 127 -8.01 -9.11 7.52
C ILE A 127 -9.32 -8.33 7.36
N ARG A 128 -9.40 -7.16 7.98
CA ARG A 128 -10.60 -6.31 8.01
C ARG A 128 -10.49 -5.08 7.13
N MET A 129 -9.29 -4.70 6.74
CA MET A 129 -9.04 -3.55 5.88
C MET A 129 -7.84 -3.81 4.96
N VAL A 130 -7.97 -3.42 3.72
CA VAL A 130 -6.86 -3.31 2.76
C VAL A 130 -6.72 -1.86 2.36
N GLU A 131 -5.59 -1.28 2.64
CA GLU A 131 -5.13 -0.03 2.04
C GLU A 131 -4.38 -0.39 0.76
N ALA A 132 -5.03 -0.19 -0.37
CA ALA A 132 -4.57 -0.66 -1.66
C ALA A 132 -3.69 0.37 -2.40
N HIS A 133 -3.12 -0.04 -3.52
CA HIS A 133 -2.50 0.90 -4.44
C HIS A 133 -3.55 1.85 -5.00
N GLY A 134 -4.66 1.36 -5.55
CA GLY A 134 -5.88 2.12 -5.85
C GLY A 134 -5.62 3.50 -6.45
N THR A 135 -5.06 3.54 -7.66
CA THR A 135 -4.69 4.81 -8.31
C THR A 135 -5.83 5.47 -9.06
N GLY A 136 -7.00 4.86 -9.12
CA GLY A 136 -8.13 5.36 -9.90
C GLY A 136 -7.94 5.19 -11.40
N THR A 137 -7.16 4.20 -11.82
CA THR A 137 -6.90 3.94 -13.25
C THR A 137 -7.76 2.80 -13.77
N ARG A 138 -8.31 2.97 -15.00
CA ARG A 138 -9.18 1.97 -15.65
C ARG A 138 -8.52 0.60 -15.82
N LEU A 139 -7.19 0.55 -15.94
CA LEU A 139 -6.45 -0.70 -16.10
C LEU A 139 -5.97 -1.25 -14.75
N GLY A 140 -5.40 -0.41 -13.90
CA GLY A 140 -4.71 -0.84 -12.67
C GLY A 140 -5.65 -1.37 -11.61
N ASP A 141 -6.73 -0.65 -11.33
CA ASP A 141 -7.66 -0.98 -10.26
C ASP A 141 -8.37 -2.34 -10.45
N PRO A 142 -8.88 -2.69 -11.65
CA PRO A 142 -9.43 -4.03 -11.88
C PRO A 142 -8.41 -5.16 -11.73
N ILE A 143 -7.16 -4.93 -12.15
CA ILE A 143 -6.06 -5.90 -12.02
C ILE A 143 -5.74 -6.14 -10.55
N GLU A 144 -5.59 -5.07 -9.77
CA GLU A 144 -5.32 -5.15 -8.33
C GLU A 144 -6.48 -5.80 -7.58
N PHE A 145 -7.71 -5.38 -7.83
CA PHE A 145 -8.90 -5.99 -7.24
C PHE A 145 -9.02 -7.48 -7.55
N GLY A 146 -8.73 -7.87 -8.80
CA GLY A 146 -8.72 -9.28 -9.23
C GLY A 146 -7.67 -10.10 -8.47
N ALA A 147 -6.47 -9.56 -8.27
CA ALA A 147 -5.40 -10.22 -7.52
C ALA A 147 -5.75 -10.36 -6.03
N LEU A 148 -6.24 -9.28 -5.41
CA LEU A 148 -6.74 -9.29 -4.03
C LEU A 148 -7.86 -10.33 -3.86
N SER A 149 -8.88 -10.29 -4.72
CA SER A 149 -10.01 -11.21 -4.67
C SER A 149 -9.59 -12.67 -4.72
N LYS A 150 -8.60 -13.01 -5.55
CA LYS A 150 -8.05 -14.37 -5.64
C LYS A 150 -7.27 -14.76 -4.40
N ALA A 151 -6.44 -13.85 -3.85
CA ALA A 151 -5.66 -14.12 -2.66
C ALA A 151 -6.54 -14.31 -1.41
N PHE A 152 -7.69 -13.60 -1.35
CA PHE A 152 -8.62 -13.64 -0.22
C PHE A 152 -9.69 -14.75 -0.31
N ARG A 153 -9.87 -15.38 -1.48
CA ARG A 153 -10.92 -16.40 -1.71
C ARG A 153 -10.59 -17.80 -1.18
N ALA A 154 -9.46 -18.01 -0.55
CA ALA A 154 -9.08 -19.34 -0.09
C ALA A 154 -10.10 -20.01 0.88
N ASP A 155 -11.07 -19.27 1.44
CA ASP A 155 -11.85 -19.69 2.61
C ASP A 155 -13.36 -19.73 2.41
N GLY A 156 -13.84 -20.26 1.30
CA GLY A 156 -15.25 -20.71 1.24
C GLY A 156 -16.31 -19.63 1.08
N GLY A 157 -15.97 -18.45 0.53
CA GLY A 157 -17.01 -17.58 -0.04
C GLY A 157 -17.60 -16.51 0.88
N ARG A 158 -16.99 -16.21 2.01
CA ARG A 158 -17.39 -15.07 2.85
C ARG A 158 -17.27 -13.77 2.06
N ARG A 159 -18.29 -12.92 2.13
CA ARG A 159 -18.37 -11.64 1.41
C ARG A 159 -18.42 -10.46 2.39
N GLN A 160 -18.00 -9.27 1.93
CA GLN A 160 -18.16 -7.98 2.63
C GLN A 160 -17.57 -7.95 4.06
N TYR A 161 -16.48 -8.69 4.30
CA TYR A 161 -15.86 -8.77 5.62
C TYR A 161 -14.57 -7.92 5.72
N CYS A 162 -14.07 -7.43 4.60
CA CYS A 162 -12.85 -6.63 4.51
C CYS A 162 -13.14 -5.35 3.74
N ALA A 163 -12.86 -4.21 4.34
CA ALA A 163 -12.94 -2.92 3.68
C ALA A 163 -11.77 -2.75 2.69
N LEU A 164 -12.04 -2.20 1.52
CA LEU A 164 -11.04 -1.86 0.51
C LEU A 164 -11.06 -0.34 0.31
N GLY A 165 -9.90 0.29 0.36
CA GLY A 165 -9.79 1.73 0.14
C GLY A 165 -8.39 2.14 -0.30
N SER A 166 -8.23 3.42 -0.62
CA SER A 166 -6.94 4.01 -0.96
C SER A 166 -6.85 5.44 -0.43
N VAL A 167 -5.79 5.76 0.29
CA VAL A 167 -5.49 7.13 0.75
C VAL A 167 -5.36 8.13 -0.40
N LYS A 168 -5.11 7.64 -1.60
CA LYS A 168 -4.97 8.47 -2.81
C LYS A 168 -6.25 9.21 -3.19
N THR A 169 -7.42 8.69 -2.77
CA THR A 169 -8.68 9.41 -2.95
C THR A 169 -8.72 10.70 -2.12
N ASN A 170 -7.99 10.76 -1.01
CA ASN A 170 -7.97 11.88 -0.08
C ASN A 170 -6.84 12.88 -0.36
N ILE A 171 -5.61 12.39 -0.68
CA ILE A 171 -4.40 13.21 -0.78
C ILE A 171 -3.70 13.13 -2.15
N GLY A 172 -4.27 12.44 -3.12
CA GLY A 172 -3.62 12.16 -4.40
C GLY A 172 -2.50 11.12 -4.29
N HIS A 173 -1.82 10.90 -5.41
CA HIS A 173 -0.73 9.94 -5.52
C HIS A 173 0.62 10.60 -5.21
N SER A 174 1.10 10.48 -4.00
CA SER A 174 2.39 11.00 -3.54
C SER A 174 3.59 10.13 -3.95
N GLN A 175 3.49 9.38 -5.05
CA GLN A 175 4.56 8.62 -5.68
C GLN A 175 5.43 7.83 -4.67
N TYR A 176 6.68 8.26 -4.45
CA TYR A 176 7.62 7.59 -3.55
C TYR A 176 7.19 7.64 -2.07
N ALA A 177 6.37 8.60 -1.67
CA ALA A 177 5.78 8.69 -0.33
C ALA A 177 4.45 7.93 -0.20
N ALA A 178 3.83 7.46 -1.30
CA ALA A 178 2.50 6.85 -1.27
C ALA A 178 2.40 5.63 -0.34
N GLY A 179 3.44 4.81 -0.29
CA GLY A 179 3.45 3.62 0.57
C GLY A 179 3.46 3.96 2.05
N VAL A 180 4.30 4.91 2.49
CA VAL A 180 4.31 5.34 3.89
C VAL A 180 3.02 6.07 4.26
N ALA A 181 2.42 6.84 3.35
CA ALA A 181 1.11 7.47 3.56
C ALA A 181 0.01 6.43 3.82
N GLY A 182 -0.02 5.34 3.04
CA GLY A 182 -0.95 4.22 3.28
C GLY A 182 -0.71 3.55 4.64
N VAL A 183 0.55 3.31 5.02
CA VAL A 183 0.86 2.75 6.35
C VAL A 183 0.39 3.70 7.46
N LEU A 184 0.64 5.00 7.35
CA LEU A 184 0.20 5.98 8.34
C LEU A 184 -1.34 6.00 8.47
N LYS A 185 -2.08 5.94 7.35
CA LYS A 185 -3.54 5.81 7.38
C LYS A 185 -3.99 4.57 8.16
N VAL A 186 -3.37 3.40 7.90
CA VAL A 186 -3.71 2.16 8.63
C VAL A 186 -3.39 2.29 10.11
N VAL A 187 -2.24 2.85 10.47
CA VAL A 187 -1.84 3.08 11.87
C VAL A 187 -2.85 3.99 12.57
N LEU A 188 -3.24 5.10 11.95
CA LEU A 188 -4.25 6.01 12.51
C LEU A 188 -5.63 5.34 12.63
N ALA A 189 -6.02 4.54 11.62
CA ALA A 189 -7.27 3.77 11.68
C ALA A 189 -7.29 2.79 12.86
N LEU A 190 -6.15 2.14 13.15
CA LEU A 190 -6.00 1.26 14.32
C LEU A 190 -6.12 2.02 15.63
N GLN A 191 -5.44 3.18 15.76
CA GLN A 191 -5.48 4.01 16.96
C GLN A 191 -6.88 4.55 17.26
N HIS A 192 -7.54 5.09 16.23
CA HIS A 192 -8.88 5.66 16.37
C HIS A 192 -9.99 4.59 16.30
N ARG A 193 -9.67 3.33 15.98
CA ARG A 193 -10.63 2.24 15.76
C ARG A 193 -11.72 2.61 14.74
N GLN A 194 -11.32 3.35 13.71
CA GLN A 194 -12.18 3.85 12.65
C GLN A 194 -11.50 3.68 11.30
N ILE A 195 -12.26 3.22 10.31
CA ILE A 195 -11.81 3.17 8.93
C ILE A 195 -12.29 4.46 8.25
N PRO A 196 -11.37 5.36 7.85
CA PRO A 196 -11.77 6.58 7.17
C PRO A 196 -12.34 6.27 5.77
N PRO A 197 -13.26 7.09 5.25
CA PRO A 197 -13.80 6.89 3.91
C PRO A 197 -12.74 7.05 2.83
N SER A 198 -12.90 6.30 1.75
CA SER A 198 -12.32 6.65 0.45
C SER A 198 -13.32 7.55 -0.27
N LEU A 199 -12.86 8.68 -0.80
CA LEU A 199 -13.70 9.72 -1.42
C LEU A 199 -13.90 9.45 -2.91
#